data_40390ed3cfe212fa8d159ecec01bec44
#
_entry.id   40390ed3cfe212fa8d159ecec01bec44
#
_cell.length_a   1.000
_cell.length_b   1.000
_cell.length_c   1.000
_cell.angle_alpha   90.00
_cell.angle_beta   90.00
_cell.angle_gamma   90.00
#
_symmetry.space_group_name_H-M   'P 1'
#
loop_
_entity.id
_entity.type
_entity.pdbx_description
1 polymer ?
#
loop_
_entity_poly.entity_id
_entity_poly.type
_entity_poly.pdbx_seq_one_letter_code
_entity_poly.pdbx_strand_id
1 'polypeptide(L)'
;MQSEGADTAEVVSRPRTAAEARQEVEFALYPLSCSPDARYRSAHLAGVWDATLIASELVGHVLHHRADPSRDCFLICTLSCGEITISVTDPCDEVLPASPVAPDARRGGLEGAGWWLVHQLADQVDIVRLSEGGRSITAAVPLSGP
;
A
#
# COMPACT_ATOMS: atom_id res chain seq x y z
N MET A 1 -16.29 24.76 -9.27
CA MET A 1 -15.18 24.63 -9.10
C MET A 1 -14.58 23.92 -8.03
N GLN A 2 -15.11 23.61 -7.02
CA GLN A 2 -14.51 22.93 -5.95
C GLN A 2 -14.70 21.45 -5.95
N SER A 3 -15.17 20.90 -7.01
CA SER A 3 -15.40 19.45 -7.08
C SER A 3 -14.13 18.62 -6.96
N GLU A 4 -12.98 19.26 -7.18
CA GLU A 4 -11.72 18.53 -7.11
C GLU A 4 -11.48 17.89 -5.74
N GLY A 5 -11.76 18.61 -4.68
CA GLY A 5 -11.55 18.08 -3.34
C GLY A 5 -12.51 16.99 -2.96
N ALA A 6 -13.68 16.94 -3.61
CA ALA A 6 -14.69 15.94 -3.30
C ALA A 6 -14.34 14.54 -3.79
N ASP A 7 -13.41 14.46 -4.76
CA ASP A 7 -13.05 13.17 -5.34
C ASP A 7 -11.84 12.52 -4.68
N THR A 8 -11.34 13.11 -3.61
CA THR A 8 -10.17 12.60 -2.91
C THR A 8 -10.52 12.26 -1.47
N ALA A 9 -10.18 11.05 -1.06
CA ALA A 9 -10.34 10.62 0.32
C ALA A 9 -9.02 10.06 0.81
N GLU A 10 -8.68 10.37 2.06
CA GLU A 10 -7.43 9.91 2.65
C GLU A 10 -7.70 9.37 4.05
N VAL A 11 -7.15 8.20 4.35
CA VAL A 11 -7.22 7.59 5.67
C VAL A 11 -5.80 7.33 6.16
N VAL A 12 -5.51 7.81 7.37
CA VAL A 12 -4.20 7.63 8.01
C VAL A 12 -4.40 6.73 9.21
N SER A 13 -3.57 5.70 9.34
CA SER A 13 -3.67 4.78 10.46
C SER A 13 -2.30 4.31 10.92
N ARG A 14 -2.26 3.63 12.07
CA ARG A 14 -1.05 3.06 12.64
C ARG A 14 -1.30 1.57 12.89
N PRO A 15 -1.26 0.75 11.83
CA PRO A 15 -1.56 -0.67 11.99
C PRO A 15 -0.47 -1.37 12.79
N ARG A 16 -0.88 -2.32 13.60
CA ARG A 16 0.04 -3.11 14.41
C ARG A 16 0.31 -4.48 13.80
N THR A 17 -0.48 -4.85 12.81
CA THR A 17 -0.34 -6.11 12.11
C THR A 17 -0.68 -5.91 10.64
N ALA A 18 -0.25 -6.86 9.81
CA ALA A 18 -0.63 -6.87 8.40
C ALA A 18 -2.15 -7.01 8.25
N ALA A 19 -2.79 -7.75 9.15
CA ALA A 19 -4.24 -7.91 9.11
C ALA A 19 -4.96 -6.59 9.38
N GLU A 20 -4.44 -5.80 10.33
CA GLU A 20 -5.00 -4.48 10.59
C GLU A 20 -4.84 -3.57 9.39
N ALA A 21 -3.69 -3.66 8.72
CA ALA A 21 -3.47 -2.88 7.50
C ALA A 21 -4.51 -3.19 6.44
N ARG A 22 -4.83 -4.46 6.25
CA ARG A 22 -5.89 -4.85 5.32
C ARG A 22 -7.23 -4.26 5.68
N GLN A 23 -7.58 -4.30 6.97
CA GLN A 23 -8.84 -3.75 7.46
C GLN A 23 -8.93 -2.24 7.22
N GLU A 24 -7.84 -1.53 7.47
CA GLU A 24 -7.80 -0.09 7.27
C GLU A 24 -7.96 0.29 5.80
N VAL A 25 -7.34 -0.46 4.90
CA VAL A 25 -7.49 -0.23 3.47
C VAL A 25 -8.89 -0.58 3.01
N GLU A 26 -9.46 -1.68 3.49
CA GLU A 26 -10.82 -2.05 3.16
C GLU A 26 -11.81 -0.96 3.59
N PHE A 27 -11.60 -0.39 4.75
CA PHE A 27 -12.42 0.71 5.24
C PHE A 27 -12.28 1.94 4.35
N ALA A 28 -11.03 2.29 4.01
CA ALA A 28 -10.77 3.45 3.16
C ALA A 28 -11.37 3.32 1.77
N LEU A 29 -11.45 2.09 1.26
CA LEU A 29 -11.94 1.82 -0.09
C LEU A 29 -13.40 1.37 -0.11
N TYR A 30 -14.09 1.48 1.03
CA TYR A 30 -15.49 1.13 1.14
C TYR A 30 -16.37 1.79 0.06
N PRO A 31 -16.17 3.06 -0.29
CA PRO A 31 -16.97 3.66 -1.36
C PRO A 31 -16.90 2.92 -2.69
N LEU A 32 -15.80 2.23 -2.96
CA LEU A 32 -15.66 1.44 -4.17
C LEU A 32 -16.29 0.08 -4.03
N SER A 33 -15.98 -0.61 -2.94
CA SER A 33 -16.41 -2.00 -2.76
C SER A 33 -17.87 -2.15 -2.37
N CYS A 34 -18.45 -1.11 -1.79
CA CYS A 34 -19.83 -1.13 -1.33
C CYS A 34 -20.74 -0.17 -2.10
N SER A 35 -20.33 0.23 -3.28
CA SER A 35 -21.18 1.03 -4.16
C SER A 35 -22.45 0.25 -4.51
N PRO A 36 -23.62 0.89 -4.57
CA PRO A 36 -24.82 0.22 -5.03
C PRO A 36 -24.79 -0.18 -6.50
N ASP A 37 -23.91 0.43 -7.27
CA ASP A 37 -23.77 0.10 -8.69
C ASP A 37 -22.83 -1.11 -8.85
N ALA A 38 -23.41 -2.25 -9.29
CA ALA A 38 -22.65 -3.48 -9.45
C ALA A 38 -21.54 -3.38 -10.50
N ARG A 39 -21.77 -2.61 -11.54
CA ARG A 39 -20.74 -2.43 -12.58
C ARG A 39 -19.56 -1.65 -12.05
N TYR A 40 -19.84 -0.64 -11.24
CA TYR A 40 -18.81 0.15 -10.60
C TYR A 40 -17.98 -0.71 -9.65
N ARG A 41 -18.66 -1.51 -8.82
CA ARG A 41 -17.95 -2.43 -7.91
C ARG A 41 -17.05 -3.39 -8.69
N SER A 42 -17.58 -4.01 -9.75
CA SER A 42 -16.81 -4.97 -10.54
C SER A 42 -15.62 -4.31 -11.22
N ALA A 43 -15.79 -3.10 -11.71
CA ALA A 43 -14.72 -2.40 -12.41
C ALA A 43 -13.53 -2.09 -11.49
N HIS A 44 -13.80 -1.92 -10.19
CA HIS A 44 -12.76 -1.53 -9.23
C HIS A 44 -12.29 -2.66 -8.32
N LEU A 45 -12.87 -3.84 -8.47
CA LEU A 45 -12.56 -4.97 -7.58
C LEU A 45 -11.08 -5.35 -7.60
N ALA A 46 -10.49 -5.44 -8.77
CA ALA A 46 -9.08 -5.82 -8.88
C ALA A 46 -8.16 -4.79 -8.19
N GLY A 47 -8.45 -3.50 -8.39
CA GLY A 47 -7.68 -2.43 -7.75
C GLY A 47 -7.78 -2.46 -6.24
N VAL A 48 -8.98 -2.73 -5.70
CA VAL A 48 -9.18 -2.85 -4.26
C VAL A 48 -8.39 -4.04 -3.70
N TRP A 49 -8.44 -5.19 -4.37
CA TRP A 49 -7.69 -6.36 -3.96
C TRP A 49 -6.18 -6.10 -3.98
N ASP A 50 -5.69 -5.49 -5.07
CA ASP A 50 -4.28 -5.19 -5.21
C ASP A 50 -3.80 -4.23 -4.13
N ALA A 51 -4.56 -3.18 -3.87
CA ALA A 51 -4.22 -2.21 -2.83
C ALA A 51 -4.18 -2.87 -1.44
N THR A 52 -5.12 -3.75 -1.15
CA THR A 52 -5.17 -4.47 0.12
C THR A 52 -3.95 -5.37 0.29
N LEU A 53 -3.56 -6.08 -0.76
CA LEU A 53 -2.38 -6.93 -0.74
C LEU A 53 -1.11 -6.11 -0.56
N ILE A 54 -0.98 -5.02 -1.30
CA ILE A 54 0.18 -4.14 -1.20
C ILE A 54 0.33 -3.61 0.23
N ALA A 55 -0.75 -3.12 0.81
CA ALA A 55 -0.71 -2.62 2.18
C ALA A 55 -0.27 -3.70 3.16
N SER A 56 -0.80 -4.91 3.02
CA SER A 56 -0.45 -6.04 3.85
C SER A 56 1.04 -6.37 3.76
N GLU A 57 1.57 -6.41 2.54
CA GLU A 57 2.98 -6.74 2.33
C GLU A 57 3.92 -5.65 2.84
N LEU A 58 3.60 -4.39 2.56
CA LEU A 58 4.45 -3.29 3.00
C LEU A 58 4.45 -3.15 4.52
N VAL A 59 3.28 -3.20 5.15
CA VAL A 59 3.19 -3.09 6.61
C VAL A 59 3.83 -4.30 7.27
N GLY A 60 3.57 -5.50 6.74
CA GLY A 60 4.19 -6.71 7.26
C GLY A 60 5.71 -6.64 7.23
N HIS A 61 6.25 -6.15 6.13
CA HIS A 61 7.70 -5.97 5.98
C HIS A 61 8.25 -5.00 7.02
N VAL A 62 7.62 -3.82 7.14
CA VAL A 62 8.07 -2.80 8.10
C VAL A 62 8.04 -3.32 9.52
N LEU A 63 6.93 -3.97 9.90
CA LEU A 63 6.79 -4.47 11.27
C LEU A 63 7.77 -5.60 11.59
N HIS A 64 8.09 -6.42 10.58
CA HIS A 64 9.03 -7.52 10.77
C HIS A 64 10.47 -7.03 10.93
N HIS A 65 10.83 -5.98 10.20
CA HIS A 65 12.22 -5.50 10.16
C HIS A 65 12.53 -4.32 11.09
N ARG A 66 11.53 -3.75 11.74
CA ARG A 66 11.83 -2.61 12.60
C ARG A 66 12.62 -3.06 13.82
N ALA A 67 13.70 -2.33 14.12
CA ALA A 67 14.57 -2.62 15.24
C ALA A 67 13.95 -2.16 16.57
N ASP A 68 13.17 -1.09 16.51
CA ASP A 68 12.56 -0.49 17.70
C ASP A 68 11.03 -0.58 17.60
N PRO A 69 10.41 -1.50 18.38
CA PRO A 69 8.95 -1.66 18.30
C PRO A 69 8.17 -0.46 18.82
N SER A 70 8.83 0.49 19.49
CA SER A 70 8.14 1.71 19.93
C SER A 70 7.92 2.70 18.80
N ARG A 71 8.62 2.54 17.68
CA ARG A 71 8.46 3.43 16.53
C ARG A 71 7.28 2.96 15.69
N ASP A 72 6.39 3.89 15.41
CA ASP A 72 5.16 3.59 14.69
C ASP A 72 5.38 3.39 13.19
N CYS A 73 4.59 2.48 12.63
CA CYS A 73 4.46 2.32 11.20
C CYS A 73 3.17 3.06 10.81
N PHE A 74 3.29 4.09 9.97
CA PHE A 74 2.12 4.82 9.52
C PHE A 74 1.70 4.34 8.14
N LEU A 75 0.40 4.10 7.99
CA LEU A 75 -0.19 3.70 6.72
C LEU A 75 -1.12 4.81 6.26
N ILE A 76 -0.92 5.27 5.05
CA ILE A 76 -1.78 6.28 4.45
C ILE A 76 -2.37 5.69 3.18
N CYS A 77 -3.70 5.60 3.13
CA CYS A 77 -4.41 5.14 1.94
C CYS A 77 -5.17 6.32 1.36
N THR A 78 -4.83 6.68 0.13
CA THR A 78 -5.47 7.80 -0.55
C THR A 78 -6.23 7.28 -1.76
N LEU A 79 -7.51 7.64 -1.83
CA LEU A 79 -8.35 7.34 -2.97
C LEU A 79 -8.57 8.64 -3.72
N SER A 80 -8.07 8.72 -4.91
CA SER A 80 -8.28 9.89 -5.77
C SER A 80 -8.83 9.42 -7.11
N CYS A 81 -9.22 10.37 -7.94
CA CYS A 81 -9.80 10.03 -9.24
C CYS A 81 -8.81 9.18 -10.05
N GLY A 82 -9.21 7.95 -10.31
CA GLY A 82 -8.44 7.02 -11.13
C GLY A 82 -7.32 6.26 -10.44
N GLU A 83 -7.09 6.48 -9.13
CA GLU A 83 -5.93 5.87 -8.50
C GLU A 83 -6.10 5.66 -7.00
N ILE A 84 -5.54 4.56 -6.51
CA ILE A 84 -5.39 4.32 -5.07
C ILE A 84 -3.90 4.42 -4.77
N THR A 85 -3.53 5.17 -3.75
CA THR A 85 -2.15 5.28 -3.33
C THR A 85 -2.01 4.71 -1.92
N ILE A 86 -1.06 3.79 -1.75
CA ILE A 86 -0.71 3.21 -0.46
C ILE A 86 0.67 3.73 -0.08
N SER A 87 0.77 4.41 1.04
CA SER A 87 2.05 4.93 1.53
C SER A 87 2.31 4.39 2.92
N VAL A 88 3.50 3.87 3.16
CA VAL A 88 3.90 3.31 4.45
C VAL A 88 5.19 3.98 4.90
N THR A 89 5.19 4.47 6.14
CA THR A 89 6.40 5.04 6.73
C THR A 89 7.18 3.94 7.42
N ASP A 90 8.43 3.76 6.99
CA ASP A 90 9.32 2.73 7.50
C ASP A 90 10.47 3.41 8.24
N PRO A 91 10.62 3.21 9.56
CA PRO A 91 11.72 3.83 10.30
C PRO A 91 13.09 3.22 10.00
N CYS A 92 13.13 2.14 9.25
CA CYS A 92 14.38 1.47 8.91
C CYS A 92 15.15 2.22 7.83
N ASP A 93 16.48 2.27 7.96
CA ASP A 93 17.34 2.93 6.99
C ASP A 93 17.98 1.97 5.99
N GLU A 94 17.62 0.68 6.03
CA GLU A 94 18.16 -0.29 5.09
C GLU A 94 17.74 0.04 3.66
N VAL A 95 18.63 -0.26 2.73
CA VAL A 95 18.36 -0.02 1.32
C VAL A 95 17.53 -1.17 0.77
N LEU A 96 16.41 -0.83 0.15
CA LEU A 96 15.62 -1.82 -0.57
C LEU A 96 16.16 -1.95 -2.00
N PRO A 97 16.09 -3.14 -2.59
CA PRO A 97 16.50 -3.29 -3.99
C PRO A 97 15.67 -2.40 -4.90
N ALA A 98 16.33 -1.66 -5.77
CA ALA A 98 15.66 -0.80 -6.73
C ALA A 98 14.84 -1.64 -7.73
N SER A 99 15.37 -2.82 -8.06
CA SER A 99 14.69 -3.73 -8.97
C SER A 99 14.38 -5.01 -8.22
N PRO A 100 13.10 -5.33 -8.03
CA PRO A 100 12.76 -6.55 -7.32
C PRO A 100 13.08 -7.79 -8.17
N VAL A 101 13.54 -8.82 -7.48
CA VAL A 101 13.85 -10.09 -8.13
C VAL A 101 12.67 -11.02 -7.93
N ALA A 102 12.34 -11.81 -8.95
CA ALA A 102 11.28 -12.80 -8.85
C ALA A 102 11.54 -13.75 -7.67
N PRO A 103 10.49 -14.26 -7.04
CA PRO A 103 10.66 -15.16 -5.89
C PRO A 103 11.50 -16.37 -6.23
N ASP A 104 12.39 -16.72 -5.32
CA ASP A 104 13.24 -17.89 -5.45
C ASP A 104 12.97 -18.75 -4.23
N ALA A 105 12.63 -20.02 -4.46
CA ALA A 105 12.35 -20.96 -3.37
C ALA A 105 13.53 -21.09 -2.40
N ARG A 106 14.74 -20.84 -2.88
CA ARG A 106 15.93 -20.93 -2.03
C ARG A 106 16.05 -19.80 -1.02
N ARG A 107 15.50 -18.64 -1.36
CA ARG A 107 15.60 -17.49 -0.47
C ARG A 107 14.58 -17.56 0.66
N GLY A 108 13.46 -18.22 0.42
CA GLY A 108 12.43 -18.36 1.42
C GLY A 108 11.93 -17.01 1.93
N GLY A 109 10.81 -17.01 2.59
CA GLY A 109 10.33 -15.87 3.30
C GLY A 109 9.68 -14.80 2.45
N LEU A 110 9.06 -13.86 3.16
CA LEU A 110 8.27 -12.79 2.56
C LEU A 110 9.09 -11.69 1.93
N GLU A 111 10.35 -11.56 2.32
CA GLU A 111 11.17 -10.45 1.88
C GLU A 111 11.34 -10.36 0.37
N GLY A 112 11.66 -11.47 -0.26
CA GLY A 112 11.81 -11.50 -1.70
C GLY A 112 10.48 -11.47 -2.42
N ALA A 113 9.54 -12.30 -1.97
CA ALA A 113 8.25 -12.45 -2.63
C ALA A 113 7.35 -11.22 -2.44
N GLY A 114 7.30 -10.68 -1.22
CA GLY A 114 6.43 -9.54 -0.93
C GLY A 114 6.82 -8.29 -1.70
N TRP A 115 8.12 -7.97 -1.73
CA TRP A 115 8.60 -6.80 -2.44
C TRP A 115 8.37 -6.94 -3.95
N TRP A 116 8.64 -8.13 -4.47
CA TRP A 116 8.39 -8.43 -5.87
C TRP A 116 6.90 -8.29 -6.20
N LEU A 117 6.03 -8.81 -5.32
CA LEU A 117 4.59 -8.73 -5.52
C LEU A 117 4.09 -7.29 -5.57
N VAL A 118 4.60 -6.43 -4.68
CA VAL A 118 4.24 -5.02 -4.68
C VAL A 118 4.53 -4.39 -6.05
N HIS A 119 5.71 -4.68 -6.60
CA HIS A 119 6.08 -4.14 -7.90
C HIS A 119 5.26 -4.73 -9.05
N GLN A 120 4.76 -5.95 -8.89
CA GLN A 120 3.90 -6.56 -9.91
C GLN A 120 2.50 -5.96 -9.91
N LEU A 121 1.98 -5.61 -8.73
CA LEU A 121 0.62 -5.11 -8.60
C LEU A 121 0.51 -3.61 -8.76
N ALA A 122 1.53 -2.87 -8.38
CA ALA A 122 1.51 -1.42 -8.46
C ALA A 122 1.91 -0.93 -9.84
N ASP A 123 1.32 0.17 -10.25
CA ASP A 123 1.71 0.86 -11.49
C ASP A 123 3.02 1.60 -11.28
N GLN A 124 3.24 2.11 -10.08
CA GLN A 124 4.43 2.86 -9.73
C GLN A 124 4.76 2.66 -8.25
N VAL A 125 6.04 2.53 -7.94
CA VAL A 125 6.52 2.42 -6.56
C VAL A 125 7.64 3.43 -6.36
N ASP A 126 7.52 4.27 -5.32
CA ASP A 126 8.50 5.28 -4.99
C ASP A 126 8.99 5.10 -3.56
N ILE A 127 10.27 5.31 -3.35
CA ILE A 127 10.88 5.28 -2.02
C ILE A 127 11.54 6.63 -1.80
N VAL A 128 11.13 7.32 -0.73
CA VAL A 128 11.66 8.64 -0.41
C VAL A 128 12.26 8.61 0.99
N ARG A 129 13.51 9.04 1.12
CA ARG A 129 14.13 9.16 2.42
C ARG A 129 13.55 10.33 3.17
N LEU A 130 13.31 10.12 4.44
CA LEU A 130 12.77 11.15 5.31
C LEU A 130 13.90 11.90 6.00
N SER A 131 13.72 13.20 6.20
CA SER A 131 14.76 14.03 6.82
C SER A 131 15.06 13.62 8.26
N GLU A 132 14.10 13.01 8.92
CA GLU A 132 14.24 12.58 10.32
C GLU A 132 14.73 11.15 10.47
N GLY A 133 15.13 10.54 9.38
CA GLY A 133 15.51 9.14 9.35
C GLY A 133 14.35 8.27 8.89
N GLY A 134 14.68 7.12 8.33
CA GLY A 134 13.69 6.24 7.75
C GLY A 134 13.28 6.66 6.36
N ARG A 135 12.20 6.09 5.88
CA ARG A 135 11.74 6.30 4.50
C ARG A 135 10.24 6.18 4.40
N SER A 136 9.71 6.69 3.29
CA SER A 136 8.32 6.49 2.92
C SER A 136 8.30 5.65 1.65
N ILE A 137 7.52 4.59 1.64
CA ILE A 137 7.35 3.72 0.48
C ILE A 137 5.94 3.94 -0.02
N THR A 138 5.81 4.37 -1.26
CA THR A 138 4.50 4.70 -1.83
C THR A 138 4.26 3.86 -3.08
N ALA A 139 3.13 3.20 -3.13
CA ALA A 139 2.71 2.39 -4.27
C ALA A 139 1.40 2.94 -4.82
N ALA A 140 1.33 3.09 -6.14
CA ALA A 140 0.13 3.58 -6.81
C ALA A 140 -0.53 2.44 -7.59
N VAL A 141 -1.84 2.32 -7.45
CA VAL A 141 -2.63 1.28 -8.10
C VAL A 141 -3.70 1.96 -8.94
N PRO A 142 -3.74 1.71 -10.25
CA PRO A 142 -4.79 2.29 -11.09
C PRO A 142 -6.13 1.65 -10.75
N LEU A 143 -7.19 2.46 -10.74
CA LEU A 143 -8.52 1.95 -10.42
C LEU A 143 -9.20 1.26 -11.56
N SER A 144 -9.03 1.76 -12.74
CA SER A 144 -9.65 1.13 -13.88
C SER A 144 -8.57 0.82 -14.90
N GLY A 145 -8.65 -0.36 -15.45
CA GLY A 145 -7.76 -0.76 -16.50
C GLY A 145 -8.05 0.01 -17.79
N PRO A 146 -7.19 -0.12 -18.72
CA PRO A 146 -7.39 0.51 -20.02
C PRO A 146 -8.62 0.00 -20.73
#